data_4df59dc8f3b5ae576b56a12a6b354724
#
_entry.id   4df59dc8f3b5ae576b56a12a6b354724
#
_cell.length_a   1.000
_cell.length_b   1.000
_cell.length_c   1.000
_cell.angle_alpha   90.00
_cell.angle_beta   90.00
_cell.angle_gamma   90.00
#
_symmetry.space_group_name_H-M   'P 1'
#
loop_
_entity.id
_entity.type
_entity.pdbx_description
1 polymer ?
#
loop_
_entity_poly.entity_id
_entity_poly.type
_entity_poly.pdbx_seq_one_letter_code
_entity_poly.pdbx_strand_id
1 'polypeptide(L)'
;MLTIFDNQDRDGGLMEKKPKRRTRERIVETSLRLFNDFGEPNVTTTVIADEMNISPGNLYYHFHNKDEIIEEIFVVFEREIEETLAAPTRRLADVEDIWLFLHLLFEKIWKYRFFYRDLNDLLTRNRLLEIHFKQIMAHKVHTATVLCEGLVSTGAMRATTLELQALATNMAVIASYWLSFEYACDPRGKVESGRIGRGVYQVMAMLSPFLLDQSKQLLERLSREYVRA
;
A
#
# COMPACT_ATOMS: atom_id res chain seq x y z
N MET A 1 -42.35 -22.83 48.58
CA MET A 1 -41.95 -23.78 47.53
C MET A 1 -41.78 -23.00 46.22
N LEU A 2 -40.61 -22.44 45.97
CA LEU A 2 -40.30 -21.64 44.81
C LEU A 2 -38.87 -21.94 44.37
N THR A 3 -38.77 -22.56 43.23
CA THR A 3 -37.54 -23.07 42.60
C THR A 3 -36.79 -21.91 41.92
N ILE A 4 -35.54 -21.75 42.28
CA ILE A 4 -34.61 -20.80 41.71
C ILE A 4 -34.10 -21.38 40.37
N PHE A 5 -34.26 -20.64 39.26
CA PHE A 5 -33.62 -20.95 37.99
C PHE A 5 -32.28 -20.23 37.95
N ASP A 6 -31.26 -21.05 37.94
CA ASP A 6 -29.86 -20.69 37.74
C ASP A 6 -29.65 -20.27 36.28
N ASN A 7 -29.17 -19.06 36.06
CA ASN A 7 -28.89 -18.51 34.75
C ASN A 7 -27.38 -18.58 34.52
N GLN A 8 -26.93 -19.66 33.88
CA GLN A 8 -25.52 -19.84 33.53
C GLN A 8 -25.10 -18.85 32.45
N ASP A 9 -24.11 -18.08 32.81
CA ASP A 9 -23.28 -17.21 31.98
C ASP A 9 -22.82 -17.93 30.71
N ARG A 10 -23.18 -17.35 29.55
CA ARG A 10 -22.53 -17.64 28.29
C ARG A 10 -21.30 -16.74 28.15
N ASP A 11 -20.22 -17.23 28.69
CA ASP A 11 -18.88 -16.68 28.47
C ASP A 11 -18.54 -16.80 27.00
N GLY A 12 -18.56 -15.65 26.29
CA GLY A 12 -18.09 -15.51 24.92
C GLY A 12 -16.58 -15.59 24.87
N GLY A 13 -16.05 -16.81 24.86
CA GLY A 13 -14.61 -17.07 24.81
C GLY A 13 -13.97 -16.37 23.61
N LEU A 14 -13.21 -15.34 23.90
CA LEU A 14 -12.17 -14.81 23.01
C LEU A 14 -11.27 -16.01 22.64
N MET A 15 -11.36 -16.47 21.38
CA MET A 15 -10.51 -17.54 20.86
C MET A 15 -9.04 -17.11 20.98
N GLU A 16 -8.38 -17.59 22.04
CA GLU A 16 -6.95 -17.40 22.26
C GLU A 16 -6.20 -18.04 21.08
N LYS A 17 -5.54 -17.22 20.24
CA LYS A 17 -4.80 -17.70 19.08
C LYS A 17 -3.77 -18.71 19.52
N LYS A 18 -3.80 -19.92 18.95
CA LYS A 18 -2.87 -21.00 19.27
C LYS A 18 -1.42 -20.50 19.20
N PRO A 19 -0.51 -20.86 20.14
CA PRO A 19 0.87 -20.35 20.23
C PRO A 19 1.65 -20.42 18.92
N LYS A 20 1.47 -21.50 18.14
CA LYS A 20 2.10 -21.69 16.81
C LYS A 20 1.70 -20.61 15.79
N ARG A 21 0.41 -20.25 15.74
CA ARG A 21 -0.12 -19.22 14.83
C ARG A 21 0.44 -17.84 15.21
N ARG A 22 0.53 -17.57 16.51
CA ARG A 22 1.09 -16.30 17.02
C ARG A 22 2.57 -16.13 16.66
N THR A 23 3.37 -17.20 16.68
CA THR A 23 4.80 -17.13 16.27
C THR A 23 4.92 -16.87 14.77
N ARG A 24 4.14 -17.53 13.90
CA ARG A 24 4.13 -17.30 12.46
C ARG A 24 3.78 -15.84 12.13
N GLU A 25 2.74 -15.30 12.72
CA GLU A 25 2.34 -13.90 12.57
C GLU A 25 3.47 -12.93 12.99
N ARG A 26 4.13 -13.19 14.12
CA ARG A 26 5.27 -12.39 14.58
C ARG A 26 6.47 -12.44 13.64
N ILE A 27 6.76 -13.59 13.01
CA ILE A 27 7.82 -13.70 11.99
C ILE A 27 7.49 -12.77 10.82
N VAL A 28 6.27 -12.79 10.31
CA VAL A 28 5.81 -11.94 9.19
C VAL A 28 5.94 -10.46 9.55
N GLU A 29 5.44 -10.04 10.71
CA GLU A 29 5.51 -8.64 11.19
C GLU A 29 6.96 -8.16 11.36
N THR A 30 7.82 -8.98 11.98
CA THR A 30 9.24 -8.65 12.17
C THR A 30 9.97 -8.57 10.85
N SER A 31 9.70 -9.50 9.91
CA SER A 31 10.29 -9.51 8.58
C SER A 31 9.89 -8.29 7.77
N LEU A 32 8.60 -7.92 7.78
CA LEU A 32 8.12 -6.70 7.13
C LEU A 32 8.86 -5.45 7.62
N ARG A 33 9.03 -5.32 8.94
CA ARG A 33 9.77 -4.20 9.53
C ARG A 33 11.23 -4.21 9.07
N LEU A 34 11.92 -5.33 9.18
CA LEU A 34 13.34 -5.46 8.79
C LEU A 34 13.53 -5.19 7.28
N PHE A 35 12.68 -5.75 6.42
CA PHE A 35 12.74 -5.49 4.97
C PHE A 35 12.51 -4.01 4.66
N ASN A 36 11.58 -3.37 5.33
CA ASN A 36 11.31 -1.95 5.19
C ASN A 36 12.49 -1.07 5.62
N ASP A 37 13.18 -1.42 6.69
CA ASP A 37 14.23 -0.60 7.29
C ASP A 37 15.58 -0.82 6.60
N PHE A 38 15.93 -2.06 6.30
CA PHE A 38 17.26 -2.43 5.81
C PHE A 38 17.31 -2.84 4.33
N GLY A 39 16.15 -3.06 3.69
CA GLY A 39 16.05 -3.66 2.35
C GLY A 39 15.97 -5.17 2.41
N GLU A 40 15.13 -5.74 1.57
CA GLU A 40 14.92 -7.17 1.52
C GLU A 40 16.22 -7.95 1.19
N PRO A 41 17.08 -7.51 0.24
CA PRO A 41 18.32 -8.22 -0.07
C PRO A 41 19.31 -8.33 1.11
N ASN A 42 19.26 -7.38 2.04
CA ASN A 42 20.18 -7.29 3.18
C ASN A 42 19.71 -8.07 4.42
N VAL A 43 18.49 -8.63 4.39
CA VAL A 43 17.89 -9.35 5.52
C VAL A 43 17.84 -10.84 5.22
N THR A 44 18.51 -11.64 6.05
CA THR A 44 18.47 -13.11 5.99
C THR A 44 17.48 -13.69 7.01
N THR A 45 17.11 -14.95 6.86
CA THR A 45 16.30 -15.68 7.86
C THR A 45 17.00 -15.76 9.22
N THR A 46 18.33 -15.79 9.26
CA THR A 46 19.11 -15.73 10.50
C THR A 46 18.92 -14.38 11.21
N VAL A 47 19.02 -13.26 10.48
CA VAL A 47 18.78 -11.91 11.03
C VAL A 47 17.39 -11.80 11.62
N ILE A 48 16.36 -12.37 10.95
CA ILE A 48 14.98 -12.38 11.44
C ILE A 48 14.88 -13.22 12.73
N ALA A 49 15.50 -14.39 12.78
CA ALA A 49 15.47 -15.26 13.95
C ALA A 49 16.18 -14.59 15.15
N ASP A 50 17.33 -13.96 14.95
CA ASP A 50 18.09 -13.23 15.96
C ASP A 50 17.26 -12.06 16.52
N GLU A 51 16.63 -11.25 15.65
CA GLU A 51 15.78 -10.13 16.06
C GLU A 51 14.57 -10.57 16.90
N MET A 52 14.05 -11.76 16.62
CA MET A 52 12.93 -12.34 17.38
C MET A 52 13.37 -13.10 18.63
N ASN A 53 14.69 -13.26 18.85
CA ASN A 53 15.27 -14.08 19.89
C ASN A 53 14.73 -15.53 19.88
N ILE A 54 14.72 -16.14 18.67
CA ILE A 54 14.35 -17.54 18.43
C ILE A 54 15.48 -18.26 17.72
N SER A 55 15.56 -19.59 17.82
CA SER A 55 16.52 -20.35 17.04
C SER A 55 16.18 -20.33 15.52
N PRO A 56 17.19 -20.37 14.63
CA PRO A 56 16.94 -20.56 13.19
C PRO A 56 16.07 -21.78 12.88
N GLY A 57 16.25 -22.89 13.61
CA GLY A 57 15.42 -24.09 13.47
C GLY A 57 13.94 -23.84 13.80
N ASN A 58 13.62 -22.96 14.76
CA ASN A 58 12.27 -22.57 15.07
C ASN A 58 11.68 -21.73 13.92
N LEU A 59 12.43 -20.83 13.30
CA LEU A 59 11.99 -20.07 12.13
C LEU A 59 11.72 -21.02 10.95
N TYR A 60 12.64 -21.95 10.64
CA TYR A 60 12.49 -22.94 9.57
C TYR A 60 11.31 -23.89 9.76
N TYR A 61 10.87 -24.12 10.99
CA TYR A 61 9.63 -24.84 11.27
C TYR A 61 8.37 -24.12 10.76
N HIS A 62 8.42 -22.80 10.62
CA HIS A 62 7.31 -21.98 10.14
C HIS A 62 7.44 -21.61 8.65
N PHE A 63 8.67 -21.36 8.17
CA PHE A 63 8.97 -20.93 6.81
C PHE A 63 10.27 -21.60 6.35
N HIS A 64 10.23 -22.31 5.24
CA HIS A 64 11.39 -23.05 4.73
C HIS A 64 12.44 -22.14 4.09
N ASN A 65 12.08 -20.96 3.65
CA ASN A 65 12.96 -19.97 3.05
C ASN A 65 12.40 -18.55 3.21
N LYS A 66 13.17 -17.57 2.78
CA LYS A 66 12.79 -16.15 2.86
C LYS A 66 11.65 -15.81 1.89
N ASP A 67 11.59 -16.46 0.74
CA ASP A 67 10.56 -16.19 -0.28
C ASP A 67 9.16 -16.56 0.23
N GLU A 68 9.02 -17.64 1.01
CA GLU A 68 7.75 -17.98 1.67
C GLU A 68 7.27 -16.89 2.64
N ILE A 69 8.20 -16.20 3.32
CA ILE A 69 7.86 -15.07 4.19
C ILE A 69 7.40 -13.88 3.36
N ILE A 70 8.09 -13.61 2.25
CA ILE A 70 7.75 -12.53 1.31
C ILE A 70 6.37 -12.77 0.70
N GLU A 71 6.06 -13.99 0.29
CA GLU A 71 4.75 -14.38 -0.25
C GLU A 71 3.63 -14.21 0.77
N GLU A 72 3.85 -14.58 2.03
CA GLU A 72 2.88 -14.37 3.11
C GLU A 72 2.61 -12.87 3.35
N ILE A 73 3.67 -12.05 3.34
CA ILE A 73 3.52 -10.58 3.42
C ILE A 73 2.76 -10.07 2.20
N PHE A 74 3.05 -10.60 1.01
CA PHE A 74 2.43 -10.18 -0.23
C PHE A 74 0.94 -10.47 -0.27
N VAL A 75 0.48 -11.61 0.22
CA VAL A 75 -0.97 -11.94 0.30
C VAL A 75 -1.73 -10.90 1.13
N VAL A 76 -1.13 -10.43 2.24
CA VAL A 76 -1.76 -9.39 3.07
C VAL A 76 -1.73 -8.04 2.35
N PHE A 77 -0.60 -7.69 1.74
CA PHE A 77 -0.44 -6.47 0.94
C PHE A 77 -1.44 -6.42 -0.21
N GLU A 78 -1.54 -7.50 -1.00
CA GLU A 78 -2.45 -7.58 -2.14
C GLU A 78 -3.88 -7.30 -1.72
N ARG A 79 -4.37 -7.95 -0.67
CA ARG A 79 -5.71 -7.70 -0.16
C ARG A 79 -5.91 -6.23 0.23
N GLU A 80 -4.98 -5.65 1.00
CA GLU A 80 -5.10 -4.27 1.46
C GLU A 80 -5.00 -3.25 0.33
N ILE A 81 -4.18 -3.50 -0.70
CA ILE A 81 -4.06 -2.61 -1.84
C ILE A 81 -5.30 -2.70 -2.74
N GLU A 82 -5.84 -3.90 -2.97
CA GLU A 82 -7.05 -4.11 -3.75
C GLU A 82 -8.28 -3.44 -3.09
N GLU A 83 -8.39 -3.50 -1.77
CA GLU A 83 -9.42 -2.77 -1.01
C GLU A 83 -9.29 -1.25 -1.21
N THR A 84 -8.06 -0.73 -1.26
CA THR A 84 -7.79 0.70 -1.50
C THR A 84 -8.07 1.10 -2.95
N LEU A 85 -7.80 0.20 -3.91
CA LEU A 85 -8.03 0.43 -5.33
C LEU A 85 -9.50 0.30 -5.74
N ALA A 86 -10.39 -0.18 -4.86
CA ALA A 86 -11.81 -0.24 -5.15
C ALA A 86 -12.37 1.17 -5.38
N ALA A 87 -12.69 1.49 -6.64
CA ALA A 87 -13.23 2.79 -7.01
C ALA A 87 -14.61 3.04 -6.37
N PRO A 88 -14.94 4.29 -6.01
CA PRO A 88 -16.28 4.60 -5.52
C PRO A 88 -17.32 4.32 -6.60
N THR A 89 -18.29 3.44 -6.28
CA THR A 89 -19.32 2.98 -7.25
C THR A 89 -20.67 3.70 -7.12
N ARG A 90 -20.87 4.45 -6.03
CA ARG A 90 -22.18 5.01 -5.68
C ARG A 90 -22.42 6.44 -6.15
N ARG A 91 -21.37 7.20 -6.51
CA ARG A 91 -21.45 8.56 -7.02
C ARG A 91 -20.24 8.85 -7.91
N LEU A 92 -20.35 9.91 -8.73
CA LEU A 92 -19.20 10.39 -9.50
C LEU A 92 -18.14 10.96 -8.55
N ALA A 93 -16.87 10.71 -8.88
CA ALA A 93 -15.74 11.18 -8.09
C ALA A 93 -15.60 12.72 -8.18
N ASP A 94 -15.15 13.32 -7.09
CA ASP A 94 -14.71 14.70 -7.00
C ASP A 94 -13.21 14.82 -6.66
N VAL A 95 -12.70 16.04 -6.50
CA VAL A 95 -11.29 16.30 -6.20
C VAL A 95 -10.88 15.76 -4.83
N GLU A 96 -11.79 15.78 -3.85
CA GLU A 96 -11.53 15.25 -2.51
C GLU A 96 -11.42 13.72 -2.53
N ASP A 97 -12.18 13.04 -3.40
CA ASP A 97 -12.05 11.59 -3.60
C ASP A 97 -10.68 11.22 -4.17
N ILE A 98 -10.19 11.97 -5.15
CA ILE A 98 -8.84 11.73 -5.70
C ILE A 98 -7.77 11.98 -4.62
N TRP A 99 -7.89 13.06 -3.86
CA TRP A 99 -6.98 13.34 -2.77
C TRP A 99 -6.98 12.21 -1.74
N LEU A 100 -8.15 11.77 -1.28
CA LEU A 100 -8.29 10.69 -0.31
C LEU A 100 -7.75 9.37 -0.86
N PHE A 101 -8.08 9.05 -2.11
CA PHE A 101 -7.56 7.85 -2.78
C PHE A 101 -6.04 7.85 -2.83
N LEU A 102 -5.42 8.95 -3.25
CA LEU A 102 -3.96 9.07 -3.31
C LEU A 102 -3.34 8.96 -1.92
N HIS A 103 -3.93 9.60 -0.92
CA HIS A 103 -3.46 9.53 0.46
C HIS A 103 -3.45 8.08 0.96
N LEU A 104 -4.56 7.37 0.87
CA LEU A 104 -4.68 5.97 1.28
C LEU A 104 -3.75 5.05 0.48
N LEU A 105 -3.65 5.25 -0.83
CA LEU A 105 -2.77 4.48 -1.70
C LEU A 105 -1.30 4.62 -1.26
N PHE A 106 -0.83 5.85 -1.05
CA PHE A 106 0.54 6.10 -0.63
C PHE A 106 0.82 5.64 0.81
N GLU A 107 -0.15 5.65 1.72
CA GLU A 107 -0.02 5.01 3.03
C GLU A 107 0.22 3.49 2.92
N LYS A 108 -0.52 2.80 2.03
CA LYS A 108 -0.28 1.38 1.77
C LYS A 108 1.10 1.13 1.14
N ILE A 109 1.49 1.95 0.18
CA ILE A 109 2.83 1.90 -0.41
C ILE A 109 3.92 2.07 0.66
N TRP A 110 3.74 2.97 1.60
CA TRP A 110 4.68 3.17 2.70
C TRP A 110 4.73 1.99 3.68
N LYS A 111 3.59 1.46 4.04
CA LYS A 111 3.51 0.29 4.92
C LYS A 111 4.28 -0.90 4.36
N TYR A 112 4.28 -1.06 3.05
CA TYR A 112 4.93 -2.16 2.33
C TYR A 112 6.06 -1.68 1.41
N ARG A 113 6.80 -0.62 1.81
CA ARG A 113 7.73 0.13 0.96
C ARG A 113 8.87 -0.70 0.37
N PHE A 114 9.26 -1.82 0.99
CA PHE A 114 10.28 -2.68 0.44
C PHE A 114 9.88 -3.30 -0.90
N PHE A 115 8.60 -3.64 -1.12
CA PHE A 115 8.13 -4.11 -2.42
C PHE A 115 8.37 -3.09 -3.52
N TYR A 116 8.13 -1.81 -3.24
CA TYR A 116 8.29 -0.74 -4.22
C TYR A 116 9.74 -0.31 -4.43
N ARG A 117 10.59 -0.46 -3.41
CA ARG A 117 12.02 -0.18 -3.53
C ARG A 117 12.75 -1.24 -4.33
N ASP A 118 12.47 -2.50 -4.07
CA ASP A 118 13.18 -3.65 -4.63
C ASP A 118 12.34 -4.36 -5.71
N LEU A 119 11.33 -3.66 -6.29
CA LEU A 119 10.27 -4.21 -7.11
C LEU A 119 10.78 -5.06 -8.28
N ASN A 120 11.69 -4.53 -9.09
CA ASN A 120 12.13 -5.21 -10.31
C ASN A 120 12.87 -6.53 -10.00
N ASP A 121 13.66 -6.55 -8.94
CA ASP A 121 14.34 -7.76 -8.49
C ASP A 121 13.34 -8.81 -7.97
N LEU A 122 12.41 -8.40 -7.12
CA LEU A 122 11.36 -9.26 -6.57
C LEU A 122 10.50 -9.89 -7.67
N LEU A 123 10.07 -9.10 -8.65
CA LEU A 123 9.26 -9.61 -9.77
C LEU A 123 10.04 -10.58 -10.67
N THR A 124 11.35 -10.37 -10.83
CA THR A 124 12.18 -11.22 -11.67
C THR A 124 12.38 -12.61 -11.06
N ARG A 125 12.53 -12.71 -9.75
CA ARG A 125 12.84 -13.97 -9.05
C ARG A 125 11.61 -14.69 -8.47
N ASN A 126 10.47 -14.00 -8.29
CA ASN A 126 9.27 -14.59 -7.72
C ASN A 126 8.09 -14.51 -8.69
N ARG A 127 7.71 -15.64 -9.27
CA ARG A 127 6.66 -15.74 -10.28
C ARG A 127 5.27 -15.40 -9.73
N LEU A 128 4.98 -15.70 -8.46
CA LEU A 128 3.71 -15.36 -7.84
C LEU A 128 3.57 -13.84 -7.77
N LEU A 129 4.60 -13.16 -7.25
CA LEU A 129 4.61 -11.71 -7.18
C LEU A 129 4.46 -11.06 -8.56
N GLU A 130 5.17 -11.58 -9.57
CA GLU A 130 5.08 -11.07 -10.95
C GLU A 130 3.63 -11.08 -11.47
N ILE A 131 2.93 -12.20 -11.33
CA ILE A 131 1.56 -12.36 -11.85
C ILE A 131 0.60 -11.40 -11.14
N HIS A 132 0.62 -11.40 -9.82
CA HIS A 132 -0.32 -10.63 -9.01
C HIS A 132 -0.02 -9.12 -9.04
N PHE A 133 1.27 -8.74 -8.99
CA PHE A 133 1.63 -7.32 -9.07
C PHE A 133 1.26 -6.69 -10.42
N LYS A 134 1.32 -7.47 -11.49
CA LYS A 134 0.83 -7.04 -12.81
C LYS A 134 -0.67 -6.73 -12.79
N GLN A 135 -1.46 -7.49 -12.05
CA GLN A 135 -2.90 -7.22 -11.87
C GLN A 135 -3.11 -5.94 -11.05
N ILE A 136 -2.34 -5.75 -9.97
CA ILE A 136 -2.37 -4.52 -9.15
C ILE A 136 -2.05 -3.30 -10.03
N MET A 137 -1.05 -3.37 -10.92
CA MET A 137 -0.72 -2.28 -11.83
C MET A 137 -1.86 -1.94 -12.79
N ALA A 138 -2.50 -2.95 -13.37
CA ALA A 138 -3.67 -2.76 -14.22
C ALA A 138 -4.85 -2.13 -13.44
N HIS A 139 -5.07 -2.58 -12.20
CA HIS A 139 -6.12 -2.03 -11.35
C HIS A 139 -5.83 -0.57 -10.96
N LYS A 140 -4.58 -0.21 -10.64
CA LYS A 140 -4.20 1.20 -10.40
C LYS A 140 -4.56 2.10 -11.58
N VAL A 141 -4.23 1.69 -12.82
CA VAL A 141 -4.56 2.44 -14.03
C VAL A 141 -6.07 2.54 -14.18
N HIS A 142 -6.80 1.44 -14.00
CA HIS A 142 -8.26 1.43 -14.11
C HIS A 142 -8.91 2.38 -13.10
N THR A 143 -8.54 2.32 -11.83
CA THR A 143 -9.10 3.20 -10.79
C THR A 143 -8.79 4.67 -11.07
N ALA A 144 -7.56 4.99 -11.46
CA ALA A 144 -7.19 6.35 -11.84
C ALA A 144 -8.02 6.86 -13.05
N THR A 145 -8.29 5.98 -14.04
CA THR A 145 -9.15 6.31 -15.18
C THR A 145 -10.57 6.64 -14.71
N VAL A 146 -11.18 5.76 -13.91
CA VAL A 146 -12.56 5.96 -13.40
C VAL A 146 -12.68 7.26 -12.59
N LEU A 147 -11.69 7.57 -11.74
CA LEU A 147 -11.67 8.82 -10.97
C LEU A 147 -11.58 10.06 -11.88
N CYS A 148 -10.71 10.05 -12.88
CA CYS A 148 -10.57 11.16 -13.82
C CYS A 148 -11.81 11.31 -14.72
N GLU A 149 -12.42 10.23 -15.19
CA GLU A 149 -13.68 10.24 -15.94
C GLU A 149 -14.82 10.82 -15.09
N GLY A 150 -14.85 10.52 -13.79
CA GLY A 150 -15.78 11.13 -12.83
C GLY A 150 -15.65 12.66 -12.80
N LEU A 151 -14.42 13.19 -12.73
CA LEU A 151 -14.17 14.63 -12.76
C LEU A 151 -14.59 15.28 -14.09
N VAL A 152 -14.37 14.61 -15.22
CA VAL A 152 -14.84 15.10 -16.52
C VAL A 152 -16.38 15.13 -16.57
N SER A 153 -17.02 14.08 -16.10
CA SER A 153 -18.50 13.95 -16.09
C SER A 153 -19.16 14.98 -15.20
N THR A 154 -18.52 15.40 -14.10
CA THR A 154 -19.01 16.47 -13.21
C THR A 154 -18.67 17.87 -13.70
N GLY A 155 -17.88 18.02 -14.78
CA GLY A 155 -17.40 19.30 -15.28
C GLY A 155 -16.28 19.91 -14.42
N ALA A 156 -15.67 19.13 -13.52
CA ALA A 156 -14.54 19.56 -12.69
C ALA A 156 -13.20 19.51 -13.46
N MET A 157 -13.13 18.72 -14.52
CA MET A 157 -11.95 18.50 -15.36
C MET A 157 -12.29 18.60 -16.86
N ARG A 158 -11.35 19.08 -17.64
CA ARG A 158 -11.43 19.03 -19.12
C ARG A 158 -10.22 18.28 -19.67
N ALA A 159 -10.47 17.11 -20.25
CA ALA A 159 -9.44 16.29 -20.87
C ALA A 159 -10.07 15.44 -21.98
N THR A 160 -9.33 15.15 -23.04
CA THR A 160 -9.68 14.18 -24.07
C THR A 160 -9.47 12.76 -23.56
N THR A 161 -10.05 11.76 -24.23
CA THR A 161 -9.84 10.34 -23.88
C THR A 161 -8.36 9.95 -23.85
N LEU A 162 -7.56 10.47 -24.81
CA LEU A 162 -6.13 10.19 -24.88
C LEU A 162 -5.36 10.79 -23.68
N GLU A 163 -5.73 12.01 -23.29
CA GLU A 163 -5.15 12.66 -22.11
C GLU A 163 -5.52 11.94 -20.83
N LEU A 164 -6.76 11.46 -20.68
CA LEU A 164 -7.18 10.66 -19.52
C LEU A 164 -6.39 9.36 -19.42
N GLN A 165 -6.19 8.64 -20.52
CA GLN A 165 -5.39 7.42 -20.54
C GLN A 165 -3.93 7.68 -20.16
N ALA A 166 -3.34 8.76 -20.69
CA ALA A 166 -1.98 9.16 -20.34
C ALA A 166 -1.87 9.56 -18.86
N LEU A 167 -2.82 10.36 -18.34
CA LEU A 167 -2.87 10.75 -16.94
C LEU A 167 -2.97 9.54 -16.02
N ALA A 168 -3.90 8.64 -16.24
CA ALA A 168 -4.10 7.44 -15.43
C ALA A 168 -2.83 6.57 -15.41
N THR A 169 -2.19 6.37 -16.56
CA THR A 169 -0.93 5.64 -16.65
C THR A 169 0.18 6.35 -15.87
N ASN A 170 0.35 7.65 -16.03
CA ASN A 170 1.37 8.43 -15.32
C ASN A 170 1.13 8.45 -13.81
N MET A 171 -0.13 8.53 -13.35
CA MET A 171 -0.47 8.40 -11.93
C MET A 171 -0.01 7.05 -11.37
N ALA A 172 -0.28 5.96 -12.08
CA ALA A 172 0.14 4.62 -11.67
C ALA A 172 1.67 4.48 -11.67
N VAL A 173 2.37 5.05 -12.66
CA VAL A 173 3.84 5.08 -12.73
C VAL A 173 4.42 5.85 -11.56
N ILE A 174 3.98 7.08 -11.30
CA ILE A 174 4.48 7.88 -10.18
C ILE A 174 4.22 7.15 -8.86
N ALA A 175 3.00 6.67 -8.61
CA ALA A 175 2.67 5.97 -7.38
C ALA A 175 3.53 4.71 -7.18
N SER A 176 3.90 4.00 -8.24
CA SER A 176 4.65 2.75 -8.12
C SER A 176 6.16 2.93 -8.05
N TYR A 177 6.72 3.96 -8.68
CA TYR A 177 8.17 4.16 -8.76
C TYR A 177 8.67 5.38 -7.98
N TRP A 178 7.80 6.10 -7.28
CA TRP A 178 8.19 7.26 -6.51
C TRP A 178 9.25 6.95 -5.45
N LEU A 179 9.09 5.85 -4.70
CA LEU A 179 10.07 5.46 -3.69
C LEU A 179 11.42 5.05 -4.29
N SER A 180 11.43 4.40 -5.45
CA SER A 180 12.67 4.09 -6.19
C SER A 180 13.36 5.37 -6.68
N PHE A 181 12.59 6.35 -7.15
CA PHE A 181 13.11 7.67 -7.54
C PHE A 181 13.73 8.40 -6.35
N GLU A 182 13.03 8.49 -5.22
CA GLU A 182 13.54 9.12 -3.99
C GLU A 182 14.82 8.43 -3.50
N TYR A 183 14.87 7.11 -3.56
CA TYR A 183 16.06 6.34 -3.20
C TYR A 183 17.21 6.63 -4.16
N ALA A 184 16.96 6.72 -5.46
CA ALA A 184 18.00 7.06 -6.45
C ALA A 184 18.55 8.48 -6.25
N CYS A 185 17.71 9.43 -5.81
CA CYS A 185 18.16 10.79 -5.50
C CYS A 185 18.99 10.88 -4.21
N ASP A 186 18.65 10.09 -3.19
CA ASP A 186 19.35 10.09 -1.90
C ASP A 186 19.41 8.66 -1.30
N PRO A 187 20.37 7.82 -1.77
CA PRO A 187 20.49 6.43 -1.34
C PRO A 187 20.86 6.24 0.14
N ARG A 188 21.45 7.28 0.76
CA ARG A 188 21.92 7.26 2.16
C ARG A 188 21.02 8.07 3.08
N GLY A 189 20.03 8.75 2.54
CA GLY A 189 19.09 9.55 3.30
C GLY A 189 18.21 8.71 4.21
N LYS A 190 17.82 9.28 5.34
CA LYS A 190 16.85 8.64 6.22
C LYS A 190 15.54 8.40 5.49
N VAL A 191 14.97 7.22 5.71
CA VAL A 191 13.65 6.86 5.18
C VAL A 191 12.60 7.54 6.05
N GLU A 192 12.13 8.73 5.63
CA GLU A 192 11.15 9.53 6.36
C GLU A 192 9.78 9.48 5.69
N SER A 193 8.72 9.54 6.49
CA SER A 193 7.32 9.52 5.99
C SER A 193 6.99 10.73 5.11
N GLY A 194 7.68 11.87 5.25
CA GLY A 194 7.53 13.03 4.37
C GLY A 194 7.80 12.76 2.88
N ARG A 195 8.54 11.69 2.55
CA ARG A 195 8.75 11.25 1.15
C ARG A 195 7.46 10.86 0.46
N ILE A 196 6.48 10.33 1.20
CA ILE A 196 5.16 9.97 0.67
C ILE A 196 4.39 11.22 0.26
N GLY A 197 4.36 12.23 1.13
CA GLY A 197 3.67 13.48 0.85
C GLY A 197 4.12 14.12 -0.45
N ARG A 198 5.45 14.11 -0.72
CA ARG A 198 5.98 14.59 -2.01
C ARG A 198 5.47 13.77 -3.19
N GLY A 199 5.32 12.44 -3.07
CA GLY A 199 4.75 11.59 -4.12
C GLY A 199 3.28 11.91 -4.39
N VAL A 200 2.46 12.07 -3.36
CA VAL A 200 1.07 12.51 -3.47
C VAL A 200 1.00 13.86 -4.19
N TYR A 201 1.85 14.81 -3.77
CA TYR A 201 1.93 16.14 -4.39
C TYR A 201 2.24 16.06 -5.90
N GLN A 202 3.18 15.21 -6.32
CA GLN A 202 3.54 15.07 -7.73
C GLN A 202 2.35 14.59 -8.58
N VAL A 203 1.59 13.62 -8.09
CA VAL A 203 0.38 13.16 -8.78
C VAL A 203 -0.67 14.27 -8.84
N MET A 204 -0.91 14.99 -7.74
CA MET A 204 -1.87 16.09 -7.71
C MET A 204 -1.44 17.24 -8.64
N ALA A 205 -0.16 17.59 -8.64
CA ALA A 205 0.37 18.65 -9.52
C ALA A 205 0.18 18.32 -11.02
N MET A 206 0.29 17.05 -11.38
CA MET A 206 0.06 16.60 -12.77
C MET A 206 -1.40 16.73 -13.20
N LEU A 207 -2.36 16.62 -12.29
CA LEU A 207 -3.79 16.81 -12.57
C LEU A 207 -4.17 18.29 -12.72
N SER A 208 -3.46 19.20 -12.04
CA SER A 208 -3.79 20.63 -11.95
C SER A 208 -4.05 21.32 -13.30
N PRO A 209 -3.28 21.09 -14.39
CA PRO A 209 -3.53 21.74 -15.68
C PRO A 209 -4.87 21.39 -16.34
N PHE A 210 -5.48 20.27 -15.95
CA PHE A 210 -6.72 19.78 -16.53
C PHE A 210 -7.95 20.16 -15.70
N LEU A 211 -7.76 20.60 -14.46
CA LEU A 211 -8.85 21.02 -13.56
C LEU A 211 -9.34 22.41 -13.87
N LEU A 212 -10.63 22.63 -13.66
CA LEU A 212 -11.29 23.91 -13.85
C LEU A 212 -11.46 24.66 -12.52
N ASP A 213 -11.25 25.97 -12.56
CA ASP A 213 -11.50 26.98 -11.52
C ASP A 213 -11.54 26.49 -10.04
N GLN A 214 -12.75 26.21 -9.51
CA GLN A 214 -12.96 25.81 -8.13
C GLN A 214 -12.25 24.50 -7.78
N SER A 215 -12.27 23.53 -8.68
CA SER A 215 -11.63 22.24 -8.52
C SER A 215 -10.11 22.37 -8.45
N LYS A 216 -9.54 23.26 -9.24
CA LYS A 216 -8.11 23.59 -9.21
C LYS A 216 -7.72 24.27 -7.89
N GLN A 217 -8.50 25.26 -7.44
CA GLN A 217 -8.26 25.93 -6.17
C GLN A 217 -8.35 24.97 -4.98
N LEU A 218 -9.30 24.02 -5.01
CA LEU A 218 -9.44 22.99 -4.00
C LEU A 218 -8.22 22.07 -3.97
N LEU A 219 -7.79 21.59 -5.15
CA LEU A 219 -6.58 20.76 -5.27
C LEU A 219 -5.34 21.48 -4.73
N GLU A 220 -5.14 22.75 -5.09
CA GLU A 220 -4.02 23.56 -4.61
C GLU A 220 -4.04 23.72 -3.08
N ARG A 221 -5.22 23.88 -2.49
CA ARG A 221 -5.38 23.96 -1.03
C ARG A 221 -5.00 22.65 -0.35
N LEU A 222 -5.51 21.52 -0.84
CA LEU A 222 -5.20 20.20 -0.29
C LEU A 222 -3.72 19.83 -0.47
N SER A 223 -3.11 20.25 -1.58
CA SER A 223 -1.70 19.99 -1.88
C SER A 223 -0.72 20.71 -0.96
N ARG A 224 -1.11 21.86 -0.36
CA ARG A 224 -0.20 22.66 0.49
C ARG A 224 0.31 21.92 1.71
N GLU A 225 -0.44 20.97 2.22
CA GLU A 225 -0.04 20.15 3.38
C GLU A 225 1.18 19.27 3.06
N TYR A 226 1.32 18.84 1.81
CA TYR A 226 2.41 17.97 1.35
C TYR A 226 3.69 18.73 0.94
N VAL A 227 3.61 20.04 0.69
CA VAL A 227 4.77 20.87 0.32
C VAL A 227 5.50 21.38 1.55
N ARG A 228 4.83 21.45 2.70
CA ARG A 228 5.39 21.98 3.96
C ARG A 228 6.05 20.91 4.84
N ALA A 229 5.85 19.64 4.53
CA ALA A 229 6.44 18.49 5.22
C ALA A 229 7.74 18.06 4.54
#